data_d030022f8135e8c139c95ab16977f6b6
#
_entry.id   d030022f8135e8c139c95ab16977f6b6
#
_cell.length_a   1.000
_cell.length_b   1.000
_cell.length_c   1.000
_cell.angle_alpha   90.00
_cell.angle_beta   90.00
_cell.angle_gamma   90.00
#
_symmetry.space_group_name_H-M   'P 1'
#
loop_
_entity.id
_entity.type
_entity.pdbx_description
1 polymer ?
#
loop_
_entity_poly.entity_id
_entity_poly.type
_entity_poly.pdbx_seq_one_letter_code
_entity_poly.pdbx_strand_id
1 'polypeptide(L)'
;MSLAKTSIIWFRRDLRINDHPALLAAIESAEQVLPLFILDKKQIDEAGEKLLAYMGQSLRALDESLGNRLHIIEGDQVEVLKELIAAHGVEEVHISAEYERFGAERDARVEAAGIKLVRTGSPYAVTPGRVLKPSDATPYKVYTPFYRGWRTHGYRAPAVTPKKFNVVQPTDKFRAFPDFPMPAGVNVIEAGEAAALKRFKEFTKNGLDSYDENRNFASIDGTSKMSTYLKFGEIHPRTLLENLGESKAHDTFRKEIAWREFYADVLFNNPMTDIDYYAPKFKEMRYDKPGKQFKAWCEGKTGYPFVDAAMRQLLLEGWMHNRTRMVVASFLVKDLHLEWQIGERFFADHLVDYDVASNAHGWQWTAGCGTDASPYYRIFNPIEQGKRFDENGDYIRRYVPELAHLSASEIHEPWLFLDGYSKGYPERVVDHATERLESLARLQEIKADKPLGPHA
;
A
#
# COMPACT_ATOMS: atom_id res chain seq x y z
N MET A 1 27.06 -29.39 14.88
CA MET A 1 27.80 -28.53 13.96
C MET A 1 28.20 -27.28 14.72
N SER A 2 29.42 -26.75 14.57
CA SER A 2 29.77 -25.43 15.11
C SER A 2 28.97 -24.37 14.40
N LEU A 3 28.49 -23.35 15.14
CA LEU A 3 27.85 -22.18 14.52
C LEU A 3 28.84 -21.45 13.62
N ALA A 4 28.34 -20.83 12.53
CA ALA A 4 29.13 -19.88 11.76
C ALA A 4 29.52 -18.69 12.65
N LYS A 5 30.62 -17.99 12.30
CA LYS A 5 31.07 -16.84 13.09
C LYS A 5 30.08 -15.66 12.96
N THR A 6 29.63 -15.39 11.75
CA THR A 6 28.74 -14.26 11.42
C THR A 6 27.70 -14.66 10.39
N SER A 7 26.46 -14.26 10.58
CA SER A 7 25.39 -14.29 9.58
C SER A 7 24.98 -12.86 9.21
N ILE A 8 24.45 -12.66 7.99
CA ILE A 8 23.83 -11.39 7.60
C ILE A 8 22.31 -11.54 7.70
N ILE A 9 21.62 -10.57 8.34
CA ILE A 9 20.21 -10.29 8.10
C ILE A 9 20.11 -9.08 7.19
N TRP A 10 19.60 -9.28 5.98
CA TRP A 10 19.40 -8.20 5.01
C TRP A 10 17.95 -7.74 5.06
N PHE A 11 17.72 -6.63 5.77
CA PHE A 11 16.42 -5.97 5.90
C PHE A 11 15.99 -5.33 4.59
N ARG A 12 14.68 -5.36 4.29
CA ARG A 12 14.08 -4.74 3.10
C ARG A 12 12.70 -4.16 3.41
N ARG A 13 11.63 -4.97 3.33
CA ARG A 13 10.24 -4.63 3.69
C ARG A 13 9.86 -5.25 5.04
N ASP A 14 10.76 -5.25 5.98
CA ASP A 14 10.63 -5.95 7.26
C ASP A 14 11.40 -5.23 8.38
N LEU A 15 11.27 -3.87 8.44
CA LEU A 15 12.03 -2.98 9.32
C LEU A 15 11.57 -3.05 10.78
N ARG A 16 11.75 -4.23 11.39
CA ARG A 16 11.37 -4.52 12.78
C ARG A 16 12.26 -5.60 13.40
N ILE A 17 12.18 -5.74 14.72
CA ILE A 17 12.85 -6.81 15.46
C ILE A 17 11.84 -7.89 15.88
N ASN A 18 10.66 -7.52 16.36
CA ASN A 18 9.66 -8.48 16.83
C ASN A 18 8.96 -9.19 15.66
N ASP A 19 8.54 -10.44 15.90
CA ASP A 19 7.89 -11.29 14.89
C ASP A 19 8.66 -11.34 13.56
N HIS A 20 9.99 -11.57 13.64
CA HIS A 20 10.87 -11.53 12.48
C HIS A 20 11.57 -12.89 12.25
N PRO A 21 10.94 -13.83 11.53
CA PRO A 21 11.48 -15.18 11.34
C PRO A 21 12.87 -15.22 10.67
N ALA A 22 13.17 -14.31 9.72
CA ALA A 22 14.48 -14.28 9.09
C ALA A 22 15.58 -13.80 10.04
N LEU A 23 15.28 -12.82 10.91
CA LEU A 23 16.21 -12.39 11.97
C LEU A 23 16.45 -13.54 12.96
N LEU A 24 15.39 -14.25 13.39
CA LEU A 24 15.52 -15.40 14.27
C LEU A 24 16.40 -16.48 13.64
N ALA A 25 16.20 -16.82 12.38
CA ALA A 25 17.05 -17.79 11.67
C ALA A 25 18.51 -17.32 11.57
N ALA A 26 18.75 -16.02 11.35
CA ALA A 26 20.11 -15.47 11.37
C ALA A 26 20.77 -15.59 12.75
N ILE A 27 20.03 -15.33 13.84
CA ILE A 27 20.51 -15.46 15.23
C ILE A 27 20.86 -16.92 15.55
N GLU A 28 20.05 -17.87 15.08
CA GLU A 28 20.24 -19.30 15.34
C GLU A 28 21.37 -19.92 14.53
N SER A 29 21.77 -19.32 13.38
CA SER A 29 22.78 -19.84 12.47
C SER A 29 24.21 -19.44 12.82
N ALA A 30 24.43 -18.37 13.61
CA ALA A 30 25.75 -17.81 13.86
C ALA A 30 25.92 -17.26 15.28
N GLU A 31 27.20 -17.04 15.69
CA GLU A 31 27.56 -16.46 16.98
C GLU A 31 27.16 -14.97 17.08
N GLN A 32 27.15 -14.27 15.94
CA GLN A 32 26.72 -12.87 15.84
C GLN A 32 26.03 -12.59 14.51
N VAL A 33 25.20 -11.55 14.51
CA VAL A 33 24.42 -11.11 13.33
C VAL A 33 24.91 -9.76 12.85
N LEU A 34 25.04 -9.60 11.54
CA LEU A 34 25.27 -8.32 10.85
C LEU A 34 23.95 -7.85 10.25
N PRO A 35 23.27 -6.86 10.87
CA PRO A 35 22.07 -6.27 10.30
C PRO A 35 22.44 -5.30 9.19
N LEU A 36 21.84 -5.49 8.01
CA LEU A 36 22.17 -4.77 6.78
C LEU A 36 20.92 -4.20 6.13
N PHE A 37 21.01 -2.95 5.65
CA PHE A 37 20.10 -2.36 4.68
C PHE A 37 20.92 -1.80 3.51
N ILE A 38 20.56 -2.16 2.28
CA ILE A 38 21.22 -1.66 1.08
C ILE A 38 20.33 -0.64 0.40
N LEU A 39 20.83 0.57 0.23
CA LEU A 39 20.19 1.65 -0.51
C LEU A 39 20.46 1.44 -2.01
N ASP A 40 19.43 1.03 -2.73
CA ASP A 40 19.47 0.86 -4.18
C ASP A 40 19.16 2.19 -4.87
N LYS A 41 20.14 2.73 -5.59
CA LYS A 41 20.02 4.01 -6.27
C LYS A 41 18.82 4.05 -7.24
N LYS A 42 18.56 2.96 -7.97
CA LYS A 42 17.43 2.90 -8.90
C LYS A 42 16.09 3.04 -8.18
N GLN A 43 15.94 2.37 -7.04
CA GLN A 43 14.71 2.50 -6.24
C GLN A 43 14.57 3.89 -5.64
N ILE A 44 15.67 4.51 -5.23
CA ILE A 44 15.67 5.88 -4.70
C ILE A 44 15.24 6.87 -5.80
N ASP A 45 15.80 6.76 -6.99
CA ASP A 45 15.52 7.66 -8.12
C ASP A 45 14.07 7.56 -8.62
N GLU A 46 13.40 6.41 -8.42
CA GLU A 46 12.01 6.15 -8.84
C GLU A 46 10.97 6.41 -7.74
N ALA A 47 11.39 6.59 -6.49
CA ALA A 47 10.48 6.70 -5.35
C ALA A 47 10.05 8.14 -5.08
N GLY A 48 8.82 8.33 -4.60
CA GLY A 48 8.31 9.63 -4.17
C GLY A 48 9.04 10.18 -2.93
N GLU A 49 9.22 11.51 -2.87
CA GLU A 49 9.96 12.19 -1.80
C GLU A 49 9.42 11.88 -0.40
N LYS A 50 8.09 11.80 -0.23
CA LYS A 50 7.45 11.48 1.05
C LYS A 50 7.77 10.06 1.52
N LEU A 51 7.77 9.11 0.58
CA LEU A 51 8.10 7.71 0.84
C LEU A 51 9.56 7.58 1.24
N LEU A 52 10.47 8.28 0.56
CA LEU A 52 11.91 8.31 0.90
C LEU A 52 12.15 8.92 2.28
N ALA A 53 11.51 10.05 2.58
CA ALA A 53 11.62 10.71 3.88
C ALA A 53 11.13 9.79 5.02
N TYR A 54 9.99 9.11 4.83
CA TYR A 54 9.48 8.14 5.79
C TYR A 54 10.44 6.94 5.93
N MET A 55 10.97 6.41 4.84
CA MET A 55 11.97 5.32 4.86
C MET A 55 13.20 5.72 5.68
N GLY A 56 13.70 6.94 5.51
CA GLY A 56 14.82 7.45 6.31
C GLY A 56 14.53 7.46 7.81
N GLN A 57 13.29 7.84 8.21
CA GLN A 57 12.84 7.77 9.60
C GLN A 57 12.73 6.32 10.10
N SER A 58 12.16 5.41 9.30
CA SER A 58 12.05 3.99 9.61
C SER A 58 13.42 3.34 9.84
N LEU A 59 14.41 3.66 9.01
CA LEU A 59 15.78 3.14 9.16
C LEU A 59 16.45 3.66 10.44
N ARG A 60 16.23 4.91 10.83
CA ARG A 60 16.74 5.45 12.10
C ARG A 60 16.09 4.75 13.31
N ALA A 61 14.77 4.52 13.27
CA ALA A 61 14.05 3.79 14.32
C ALA A 61 14.52 2.33 14.44
N LEU A 62 14.78 1.65 13.31
CA LEU A 62 15.35 0.30 13.32
C LEU A 62 16.77 0.30 13.89
N ASP A 63 17.63 1.25 13.50
CA ASP A 63 18.98 1.39 14.01
C ASP A 63 19.01 1.58 15.54
N GLU A 64 18.14 2.47 16.06
CA GLU A 64 17.97 2.66 17.48
C GLU A 64 17.57 1.37 18.20
N SER A 65 16.61 0.62 17.65
CA SER A 65 16.17 -0.66 18.17
C SER A 65 17.28 -1.73 18.16
N LEU A 66 18.25 -1.62 17.24
CA LEU A 66 19.44 -2.46 17.15
C LEU A 66 20.64 -1.95 17.98
N GLY A 67 20.44 -0.92 18.80
CA GLY A 67 21.49 -0.29 19.61
C GLY A 67 22.54 0.44 18.76
N ASN A 68 22.12 1.11 17.71
CA ASN A 68 22.92 1.87 16.73
C ASN A 68 23.92 0.97 15.95
N ARG A 69 23.46 -0.20 15.52
CA ARG A 69 24.30 -1.20 14.85
C ARG A 69 23.81 -1.63 13.48
N LEU A 70 22.88 -0.91 12.86
CA LEU A 70 22.45 -1.16 11.49
C LEU A 70 23.53 -0.73 10.51
N HIS A 71 23.94 -1.63 9.61
CA HIS A 71 24.79 -1.30 8.47
C HIS A 71 23.90 -0.76 7.36
N ILE A 72 24.18 0.48 6.92
CA ILE A 72 23.48 1.12 5.80
C ILE A 72 24.53 1.45 4.74
N ILE A 73 24.35 0.88 3.55
CA ILE A 73 25.31 0.97 2.45
C ILE A 73 24.55 1.30 1.17
N GLU A 74 24.98 2.32 0.46
CA GLU A 74 24.50 2.60 -0.89
C GLU A 74 25.34 1.83 -1.90
N GLY A 75 24.69 1.10 -2.82
CA GLY A 75 25.41 0.37 -3.87
C GLY A 75 24.63 -0.78 -4.50
N ASP A 76 25.30 -1.47 -5.41
CA ASP A 76 24.78 -2.70 -6.00
C ASP A 76 24.74 -3.83 -4.97
N GLN A 77 23.62 -4.53 -4.90
CA GLN A 77 23.39 -5.54 -3.86
C GLN A 77 24.39 -6.69 -3.93
N VAL A 78 24.79 -7.11 -5.12
CA VAL A 78 25.75 -8.22 -5.30
C VAL A 78 27.12 -7.80 -4.79
N GLU A 79 27.59 -6.61 -5.15
CA GLU A 79 28.91 -6.11 -4.78
C GLU A 79 28.99 -5.84 -3.27
N VAL A 80 27.97 -5.20 -2.69
CA VAL A 80 27.89 -4.94 -1.24
C VAL A 80 27.90 -6.26 -0.45
N LEU A 81 27.09 -7.24 -0.87
CA LEU A 81 27.04 -8.52 -0.18
C LEU A 81 28.37 -9.29 -0.30
N LYS A 82 29.01 -9.31 -1.47
CA LYS A 82 30.34 -9.93 -1.65
C LYS A 82 31.40 -9.30 -0.76
N GLU A 83 31.44 -7.97 -0.66
CA GLU A 83 32.37 -7.26 0.22
C GLU A 83 32.18 -7.68 1.69
N LEU A 84 30.93 -7.67 2.19
CA LEU A 84 30.64 -8.02 3.57
C LEU A 84 30.88 -9.51 3.88
N ILE A 85 30.54 -10.40 2.95
CA ILE A 85 30.79 -11.85 3.06
C ILE A 85 32.30 -12.11 3.20
N ALA A 86 33.13 -11.49 2.36
CA ALA A 86 34.58 -11.64 2.42
C ALA A 86 35.18 -11.03 3.69
N ALA A 87 34.66 -9.86 4.14
CA ALA A 87 35.20 -9.15 5.31
C ALA A 87 34.86 -9.87 6.64
N HIS A 88 33.70 -10.53 6.73
CA HIS A 88 33.20 -11.11 7.98
C HIS A 88 33.15 -12.65 7.97
N GLY A 89 33.53 -13.31 6.88
CA GLY A 89 33.48 -14.77 6.75
C GLY A 89 32.03 -15.29 6.85
N VAL A 90 31.08 -14.60 6.21
CA VAL A 90 29.66 -14.96 6.23
C VAL A 90 29.39 -16.14 5.30
N GLU A 91 28.60 -17.11 5.75
CA GLU A 91 28.20 -18.26 4.92
C GLU A 91 26.78 -18.12 4.36
N GLU A 92 25.90 -17.39 5.07
CA GLU A 92 24.48 -17.27 4.75
C GLU A 92 23.98 -15.83 4.91
N VAL A 93 23.15 -15.39 3.96
CA VAL A 93 22.41 -14.14 4.01
C VAL A 93 20.94 -14.46 4.22
N HIS A 94 20.41 -14.09 5.38
CA HIS A 94 19.02 -14.32 5.75
C HIS A 94 18.12 -13.18 5.30
N ILE A 95 16.97 -13.52 4.76
CA ILE A 95 15.98 -12.58 4.21
C ILE A 95 14.55 -13.04 4.47
N SER A 96 13.61 -12.10 4.57
CA SER A 96 12.20 -12.38 4.36
C SER A 96 11.92 -12.53 2.85
N ALA A 97 11.18 -13.54 2.44
CA ALA A 97 10.88 -13.75 1.02
C ALA A 97 10.03 -12.61 0.45
N GLU A 98 10.33 -12.14 -0.74
CA GLU A 98 9.54 -11.18 -1.50
C GLU A 98 8.95 -11.82 -2.75
N TYR A 99 7.76 -11.35 -3.17
CA TYR A 99 6.97 -11.99 -4.22
C TYR A 99 6.62 -11.04 -5.36
N GLU A 100 6.96 -9.76 -5.24
CA GLU A 100 6.83 -8.79 -6.31
C GLU A 100 7.97 -8.98 -7.31
N ARG A 101 7.72 -8.66 -8.57
CA ARG A 101 8.65 -8.87 -9.68
C ARG A 101 10.05 -8.33 -9.39
N PHE A 102 10.15 -7.08 -8.95
CA PHE A 102 11.45 -6.46 -8.63
C PHE A 102 12.23 -7.25 -7.56
N GLY A 103 11.57 -7.64 -6.47
CA GLY A 103 12.19 -8.42 -5.39
C GLY A 103 12.66 -9.79 -5.85
N ALA A 104 11.85 -10.47 -6.66
CA ALA A 104 12.19 -11.77 -7.21
C ALA A 104 13.39 -11.72 -8.19
N GLU A 105 13.42 -10.74 -9.09
CA GLU A 105 14.54 -10.51 -10.03
C GLU A 105 15.83 -10.15 -9.30
N ARG A 106 15.76 -9.27 -8.30
CA ARG A 106 16.90 -8.92 -7.45
C ARG A 106 17.47 -10.14 -6.73
N ASP A 107 16.62 -10.92 -6.07
CA ASP A 107 17.05 -12.09 -5.30
C ASP A 107 17.65 -13.16 -6.24
N ALA A 108 17.07 -13.39 -7.41
CA ALA A 108 17.61 -14.31 -8.43
C ALA A 108 18.99 -13.86 -8.92
N ARG A 109 19.22 -12.55 -9.10
CA ARG A 109 20.54 -11.99 -9.49
C ARG A 109 21.58 -12.22 -8.41
N VAL A 110 21.22 -12.05 -7.13
CA VAL A 110 22.11 -12.30 -5.99
C VAL A 110 22.49 -13.78 -5.90
N GLU A 111 21.54 -14.69 -6.07
CA GLU A 111 21.81 -16.14 -6.07
C GLU A 111 22.66 -16.58 -7.27
N ALA A 112 22.41 -16.03 -8.45
CA ALA A 112 23.23 -16.27 -9.64
C ALA A 112 24.70 -15.83 -9.47
N ALA A 113 24.96 -14.87 -8.58
CA ALA A 113 26.31 -14.45 -8.20
C ALA A 113 27.00 -15.38 -7.18
N GLY A 114 26.36 -16.49 -6.80
CA GLY A 114 26.88 -17.50 -5.87
C GLY A 114 26.64 -17.18 -4.39
N ILE A 115 25.80 -16.20 -4.06
CA ILE A 115 25.49 -15.82 -2.68
C ILE A 115 24.31 -16.68 -2.17
N LYS A 116 24.49 -17.36 -1.05
CA LYS A 116 23.45 -18.20 -0.43
C LYS A 116 22.41 -17.35 0.30
N LEU A 117 21.22 -17.22 -0.28
CA LEU A 117 20.07 -16.59 0.36
C LEU A 117 19.22 -17.61 1.12
N VAL A 118 19.03 -17.39 2.42
CA VAL A 118 18.13 -18.17 3.29
C VAL A 118 16.83 -17.41 3.49
N ARG A 119 15.74 -17.88 2.86
CA ARG A 119 14.42 -17.24 2.92
C ARG A 119 13.61 -17.79 4.08
N THR A 120 13.31 -16.98 5.09
CA THR A 120 12.51 -17.37 6.25
C THR A 120 11.43 -16.32 6.54
N GLY A 121 10.17 -16.72 6.34
CA GLY A 121 9.04 -15.79 6.48
C GLY A 121 8.79 -14.94 5.23
N SER A 122 7.84 -14.03 5.34
CA SER A 122 7.41 -13.13 4.26
C SER A 122 6.70 -11.91 4.86
N PRO A 123 6.40 -10.84 4.09
CA PRO A 123 5.58 -9.70 4.55
C PRO A 123 4.08 -10.03 4.74
N TYR A 124 3.68 -11.28 4.61
CA TYR A 124 2.28 -11.75 4.62
C TYR A 124 2.09 -12.81 5.71
N ALA A 125 0.88 -12.88 6.30
CA ALA A 125 0.52 -13.94 7.24
C ALA A 125 0.46 -15.30 6.53
N VAL A 126 -0.12 -15.32 5.34
CA VAL A 126 -0.08 -16.46 4.41
C VAL A 126 0.64 -16.06 3.14
N THR A 127 1.70 -16.76 2.83
CA THR A 127 2.54 -16.52 1.65
C THR A 127 1.70 -16.60 0.35
N PRO A 128 1.86 -15.67 -0.61
CA PRO A 128 1.23 -15.76 -1.92
C PRO A 128 1.46 -17.11 -2.62
N GLY A 129 0.47 -17.60 -3.34
CA GLY A 129 0.49 -18.91 -3.99
C GLY A 129 0.14 -20.10 -3.09
N ARG A 130 -0.16 -19.88 -1.79
CA ARG A 130 -0.51 -20.96 -0.84
C ARG A 130 -2.00 -21.20 -0.70
N VAL A 131 -2.83 -20.22 -1.01
CA VAL A 131 -4.29 -20.30 -0.87
C VAL A 131 -4.89 -20.70 -2.21
N LEU A 132 -5.06 -22.00 -2.41
CA LEU A 132 -5.55 -22.57 -3.66
C LEU A 132 -6.95 -23.16 -3.48
N LYS A 133 -7.73 -23.23 -4.59
CA LYS A 133 -9.03 -23.87 -4.60
C LYS A 133 -8.88 -25.37 -4.36
N PRO A 134 -9.69 -25.97 -3.47
CA PRO A 134 -9.65 -27.40 -3.22
C PRO A 134 -10.01 -28.27 -4.44
N SER A 135 -10.79 -27.71 -5.40
CA SER A 135 -11.31 -28.46 -6.55
C SER A 135 -10.24 -28.77 -7.60
N ASP A 136 -9.32 -27.84 -7.85
CA ASP A 136 -8.42 -27.90 -9.01
C ASP A 136 -7.02 -27.34 -8.73
N ALA A 137 -6.74 -26.99 -7.47
CA ALA A 137 -5.49 -26.38 -7.03
C ALA A 137 -5.11 -25.08 -7.81
N THR A 138 -6.09 -24.38 -8.36
CA THR A 138 -5.87 -23.08 -9.03
C THR A 138 -6.07 -21.91 -8.08
N PRO A 139 -5.46 -20.74 -8.35
CA PRO A 139 -5.63 -19.54 -7.51
C PRO A 139 -7.07 -19.00 -7.59
N TYR A 140 -7.48 -18.32 -6.54
CA TYR A 140 -8.76 -17.63 -6.50
C TYR A 140 -8.73 -16.33 -7.32
N LYS A 141 -9.84 -16.05 -8.03
CA LYS A 141 -10.05 -14.80 -8.78
C LYS A 141 -11.06 -13.86 -8.12
N VAL A 142 -11.70 -14.31 -7.04
CA VAL A 142 -12.75 -13.58 -6.31
C VAL A 142 -12.43 -13.59 -4.83
N TYR A 143 -12.54 -12.42 -4.18
CA TYR A 143 -12.12 -12.22 -2.81
C TYR A 143 -12.87 -13.08 -1.78
N THR A 144 -14.20 -13.15 -1.85
CA THR A 144 -14.98 -13.86 -0.82
C THR A 144 -14.61 -15.35 -0.69
N PRO A 145 -14.49 -16.15 -1.78
CA PRO A 145 -13.99 -17.51 -1.67
C PRO A 145 -12.50 -17.57 -1.27
N PHE A 146 -11.65 -16.61 -1.70
CA PHE A 146 -10.28 -16.52 -1.23
C PHE A 146 -10.22 -16.36 0.28
N TYR A 147 -10.99 -15.41 0.86
CA TYR A 147 -11.04 -15.18 2.30
C TYR A 147 -11.41 -16.44 3.09
N ARG A 148 -12.38 -17.22 2.61
CA ARG A 148 -12.74 -18.52 3.22
C ARG A 148 -11.57 -19.50 3.17
N GLY A 149 -10.93 -19.66 2.02
CA GLY A 149 -9.74 -20.50 1.85
C GLY A 149 -8.59 -20.05 2.74
N TRP A 150 -8.33 -18.73 2.81
CA TRP A 150 -7.30 -18.12 3.65
C TRP A 150 -7.55 -18.37 5.15
N ARG A 151 -8.79 -18.23 5.62
CA ARG A 151 -9.20 -18.57 6.99
C ARG A 151 -8.97 -20.06 7.30
N THR A 152 -9.31 -20.95 6.37
CA THR A 152 -9.15 -22.41 6.50
C THR A 152 -7.67 -22.82 6.49
N HIS A 153 -6.84 -22.17 5.65
CA HIS A 153 -5.40 -22.40 5.59
C HIS A 153 -4.75 -22.06 6.96
N GLY A 154 -5.21 -20.99 7.60
CA GLY A 154 -4.66 -20.48 8.84
C GLY A 154 -3.27 -19.88 8.67
N TYR A 155 -2.76 -19.30 9.73
CA TYR A 155 -1.44 -18.67 9.79
C TYR A 155 -0.77 -18.98 11.14
N ARG A 156 0.55 -18.90 11.17
CA ARG A 156 1.33 -19.14 12.42
C ARG A 156 1.16 -17.97 13.37
N ALA A 157 1.34 -18.24 14.66
CA ALA A 157 1.50 -17.20 15.67
C ALA A 157 2.75 -16.33 15.37
N PRO A 158 2.80 -15.10 15.91
CA PRO A 158 3.99 -14.26 15.81
C PRO A 158 5.23 -14.98 16.34
N ALA A 159 6.37 -14.80 15.66
CA ALA A 159 7.64 -15.36 16.10
C ALA A 159 8.19 -14.58 17.29
N VAL A 160 8.75 -15.29 18.26
CA VAL A 160 9.37 -14.69 19.45
C VAL A 160 10.85 -14.46 19.18
N THR A 161 11.24 -13.20 19.02
CA THR A 161 12.64 -12.81 18.87
C THR A 161 13.31 -12.66 20.24
N PRO A 162 14.54 -13.17 20.45
CA PRO A 162 15.28 -12.96 21.68
C PRO A 162 15.52 -11.47 21.97
N LYS A 163 15.33 -11.03 23.22
CA LYS A 163 15.55 -9.64 23.63
C LYS A 163 17.03 -9.20 23.49
N LYS A 164 17.96 -10.15 23.49
CA LYS A 164 19.39 -9.89 23.39
C LYS A 164 20.01 -10.92 22.46
N PHE A 165 20.83 -10.47 21.54
CA PHE A 165 21.65 -11.25 20.64
C PHE A 165 22.88 -10.45 20.27
N ASN A 166 23.94 -11.11 19.82
CA ASN A 166 25.17 -10.44 19.46
C ASN A 166 25.04 -9.81 18.06
N VAL A 167 25.41 -8.55 17.98
CA VAL A 167 25.30 -7.75 16.73
C VAL A 167 26.67 -7.20 16.38
N VAL A 168 27.09 -7.35 15.14
CA VAL A 168 28.33 -6.79 14.59
C VAL A 168 28.27 -5.26 14.65
N GLN A 169 29.32 -4.63 15.17
CA GLN A 169 29.44 -3.19 15.20
C GLN A 169 29.84 -2.66 13.81
N PRO A 170 29.07 -1.78 13.18
CA PRO A 170 29.47 -1.16 11.92
C PRO A 170 30.62 -0.17 12.13
N THR A 171 31.44 -0.03 11.11
CA THR A 171 32.38 1.10 10.99
C THR A 171 31.67 2.29 10.36
N ASP A 172 32.23 3.49 10.49
CA ASP A 172 31.63 4.73 9.92
C ASP A 172 31.37 4.61 8.41
N LYS A 173 32.21 3.87 7.68
CA LYS A 173 32.03 3.56 6.25
C LYS A 173 30.66 2.92 5.95
N PHE A 174 30.11 2.16 6.88
CA PHE A 174 28.87 1.37 6.72
C PHE A 174 27.68 1.98 7.45
N ARG A 175 27.71 3.28 7.69
CA ARG A 175 26.63 4.04 8.34
C ARG A 175 26.16 5.21 7.50
N ALA A 176 26.02 5.00 6.20
CA ALA A 176 25.53 6.01 5.27
C ALA A 176 24.00 6.23 5.39
N PHE A 177 23.56 6.80 6.52
CA PHE A 177 22.15 7.15 6.67
C PHE A 177 21.73 8.18 5.62
N PRO A 178 20.65 7.91 4.87
CA PRO A 178 20.19 8.84 3.85
C PRO A 178 19.62 10.10 4.51
N ASP A 179 19.93 11.24 3.92
CA ASP A 179 19.30 12.52 4.26
C ASP A 179 18.16 12.79 3.27
N PHE A 180 16.98 12.27 3.60
CA PHE A 180 15.75 12.50 2.86
C PHE A 180 14.83 13.40 3.69
N PRO A 181 14.87 14.73 3.46
CA PRO A 181 14.04 15.65 4.23
C PRO A 181 12.57 15.48 3.89
N MET A 182 11.71 15.59 4.90
CA MET A 182 10.27 15.63 4.64
C MET A 182 9.92 16.93 3.89
N PRO A 183 9.15 16.86 2.79
CA PRO A 183 8.71 18.07 2.09
C PRO A 183 7.97 19.04 3.02
N ALA A 184 8.17 20.33 2.80
CA ALA A 184 7.57 21.37 3.64
C ALA A 184 6.04 21.26 3.67
N GLY A 185 5.45 21.34 4.86
CA GLY A 185 4.01 21.27 5.08
C GLY A 185 3.43 19.84 5.05
N VAL A 186 4.23 18.82 4.78
CA VAL A 186 3.80 17.43 4.81
C VAL A 186 3.88 16.88 6.24
N ASN A 187 2.82 16.23 6.69
CA ASN A 187 2.70 15.63 8.01
C ASN A 187 2.33 14.14 7.89
N VAL A 188 3.33 13.28 7.89
CA VAL A 188 3.14 11.83 7.85
C VAL A 188 3.02 11.23 9.26
N ILE A 189 2.50 10.01 9.34
CA ILE A 189 2.46 9.23 10.59
C ILE A 189 3.89 8.96 11.09
N GLU A 190 4.08 8.89 12.42
CA GLU A 190 5.35 8.55 13.06
C GLU A 190 5.86 7.18 12.60
N ALA A 191 7.15 7.06 12.26
CA ALA A 191 7.76 5.85 11.75
C ALA A 191 8.32 4.93 12.86
N GLY A 192 8.50 3.65 12.52
CA GLY A 192 9.17 2.67 13.35
C GLY A 192 8.24 1.68 14.04
N GLU A 193 8.81 0.53 14.43
CA GLU A 193 8.09 -0.57 15.07
C GLU A 193 7.37 -0.14 16.36
N ALA A 194 8.01 0.68 17.20
CA ALA A 194 7.42 1.16 18.44
C ALA A 194 6.19 2.04 18.19
N ALA A 195 6.24 2.91 17.18
CA ALA A 195 5.12 3.75 16.76
C ALA A 195 3.98 2.89 16.18
N ALA A 196 4.30 1.88 15.38
CA ALA A 196 3.34 0.93 14.83
C ALA A 196 2.58 0.18 15.94
N LEU A 197 3.29 -0.37 16.91
CA LEU A 197 2.71 -1.08 18.05
C LEU A 197 1.86 -0.15 18.93
N LYS A 198 2.33 1.07 19.19
CA LYS A 198 1.58 2.09 19.94
C LYS A 198 0.28 2.42 19.23
N ARG A 199 0.34 2.77 17.92
CA ARG A 199 -0.85 3.10 17.12
C ARG A 199 -1.84 1.92 17.05
N PHE A 200 -1.35 0.70 16.87
CA PHE A 200 -2.22 -0.48 16.86
C PHE A 200 -2.90 -0.70 18.21
N LYS A 201 -2.18 -0.53 19.31
CA LYS A 201 -2.76 -0.61 20.66
C LYS A 201 -3.83 0.46 20.90
N GLU A 202 -3.61 1.68 20.44
CA GLU A 202 -4.62 2.75 20.51
C GLU A 202 -5.85 2.41 19.70
N PHE A 203 -5.68 1.91 18.47
CA PHE A 203 -6.77 1.49 17.60
C PHE A 203 -7.56 0.32 18.21
N THR A 204 -6.90 -0.71 18.74
CA THR A 204 -7.58 -1.84 19.38
C THR A 204 -8.40 -1.42 20.61
N LYS A 205 -7.94 -0.41 21.34
CA LYS A 205 -8.66 0.11 22.51
C LYS A 205 -9.87 0.98 22.14
N ASN A 206 -9.75 1.81 21.10
CA ASN A 206 -10.67 2.92 20.87
C ASN A 206 -11.47 2.81 19.56
N GLY A 207 -11.07 1.96 18.61
CA GLY A 207 -11.65 1.93 17.27
C GLY A 207 -12.04 0.54 16.75
N LEU A 208 -11.42 -0.54 17.25
CA LEU A 208 -11.59 -1.88 16.67
C LEU A 208 -13.03 -2.40 16.84
N ASP A 209 -13.64 -2.21 18.00
CA ASP A 209 -15.00 -2.72 18.28
C ASP A 209 -16.11 -2.04 17.48
N SER A 210 -15.84 -0.86 16.91
CA SER A 210 -16.76 -0.11 16.03
C SER A 210 -16.26 -0.04 14.58
N TYR A 211 -15.26 -0.83 14.22
CA TYR A 211 -14.58 -0.71 12.95
C TYR A 211 -15.49 -0.97 11.74
N ASP A 212 -16.41 -1.91 11.83
CA ASP A 212 -17.36 -2.23 10.75
C ASP A 212 -18.32 -1.07 10.41
N GLU A 213 -18.60 -0.19 11.37
CA GLU A 213 -19.41 1.01 11.19
C GLU A 213 -18.54 2.20 10.76
N ASN A 214 -17.47 2.49 11.52
CA ASN A 214 -16.68 3.72 11.43
C ASN A 214 -15.69 3.75 10.25
N ARG A 215 -15.28 2.60 9.72
CA ARG A 215 -14.27 2.49 8.66
C ARG A 215 -14.57 3.25 7.36
N ASN A 216 -15.80 3.66 7.14
CA ASN A 216 -16.20 4.37 5.92
C ASN A 216 -16.17 5.90 6.05
N PHE A 217 -16.11 6.42 7.27
CA PHE A 217 -16.19 7.87 7.54
C PHE A 217 -14.77 8.47 7.58
N ALA A 218 -14.45 9.30 6.57
CA ALA A 218 -13.14 9.93 6.49
C ALA A 218 -12.94 11.07 7.50
N SER A 219 -14.03 11.61 8.06
CA SER A 219 -14.04 12.69 9.04
C SER A 219 -13.54 12.28 10.43
N ILE A 220 -13.60 10.97 10.75
CA ILE A 220 -13.23 10.44 12.07
C ILE A 220 -11.99 9.55 12.00
N ASP A 221 -11.28 9.41 13.11
CA ASP A 221 -10.13 8.48 13.23
C ASP A 221 -10.61 7.05 13.48
N GLY A 222 -11.45 6.53 12.57
CA GLY A 222 -12.09 5.21 12.65
C GLY A 222 -11.29 4.07 12.03
N THR A 223 -10.05 4.32 11.56
CA THR A 223 -9.21 3.31 10.91
C THR A 223 -7.88 3.11 11.65
N SER A 224 -7.28 1.93 11.47
CA SER A 224 -6.02 1.59 12.12
C SER A 224 -4.82 2.40 11.61
N LYS A 225 -4.86 2.85 10.34
CA LYS A 225 -3.72 3.45 9.60
C LYS A 225 -2.49 2.52 9.51
N MET A 226 -2.71 1.20 9.58
CA MET A 226 -1.61 0.22 9.55
C MET A 226 -0.96 0.04 8.17
N SER A 227 -1.54 0.57 7.10
CA SER A 227 -1.03 0.40 5.73
C SER A 227 0.42 0.86 5.56
N THR A 228 0.80 2.00 6.14
CA THR A 228 2.17 2.52 6.12
C THR A 228 3.14 1.56 6.83
N TYR A 229 2.81 1.15 8.04
CA TYR A 229 3.64 0.23 8.83
C TYR A 229 3.78 -1.14 8.17
N LEU A 230 2.70 -1.65 7.53
CA LEU A 230 2.74 -2.89 6.77
C LEU A 230 3.56 -2.79 5.49
N LYS A 231 3.63 -1.60 4.86
CA LYS A 231 4.47 -1.33 3.68
C LYS A 231 5.95 -1.49 4.01
N PHE A 232 6.41 -0.89 5.11
CA PHE A 232 7.80 -0.95 5.55
C PHE A 232 8.10 -2.18 6.42
N GLY A 233 7.06 -2.97 6.76
CA GLY A 233 7.19 -4.14 7.61
C GLY A 233 7.60 -3.82 9.04
N GLU A 234 7.26 -2.63 9.54
CA GLU A 234 7.43 -2.17 10.92
C GLU A 234 6.48 -2.90 11.89
N ILE A 235 5.43 -3.53 11.36
CA ILE A 235 4.57 -4.48 12.03
C ILE A 235 4.21 -5.62 11.08
N HIS A 236 4.04 -6.83 11.60
CA HIS A 236 3.66 -7.98 10.77
C HIS A 236 2.14 -8.22 10.82
N PRO A 237 1.50 -8.69 9.73
CA PRO A 237 0.08 -9.04 9.75
C PRO A 237 -0.31 -10.03 10.85
N ARG A 238 0.56 -10.99 11.21
CA ARG A 238 0.30 -11.94 12.31
C ARG A 238 0.10 -11.25 13.64
N THR A 239 0.90 -10.23 13.94
CA THR A 239 0.75 -9.40 15.15
C THR A 239 -0.60 -8.68 15.19
N LEU A 240 -1.10 -8.21 14.02
CA LEU A 240 -2.42 -7.59 13.92
C LEU A 240 -3.57 -8.59 14.09
N LEU A 241 -3.35 -9.85 13.71
CA LEU A 241 -4.35 -10.91 13.69
C LEU A 241 -4.43 -11.70 14.99
N GLU A 242 -3.38 -11.70 15.82
CA GLU A 242 -3.19 -12.59 16.97
C GLU A 242 -4.34 -12.51 17.98
N ASN A 243 -4.79 -11.30 18.30
CA ASN A 243 -5.78 -11.05 19.35
C ASN A 243 -7.15 -10.63 18.82
N LEU A 244 -7.45 -10.92 17.55
CA LEU A 244 -8.76 -10.62 16.99
C LEU A 244 -9.81 -11.65 17.45
N GLY A 245 -10.91 -11.17 18.03
CA GLY A 245 -12.09 -11.97 18.35
C GLY A 245 -12.95 -12.29 17.10
N GLU A 246 -14.15 -12.83 17.35
CA GLU A 246 -15.10 -13.25 16.30
C GLU A 246 -16.28 -12.26 16.12
N SER A 247 -16.22 -11.05 16.71
CA SER A 247 -17.23 -10.02 16.46
C SER A 247 -17.22 -9.58 14.98
N LYS A 248 -18.30 -9.00 14.53
CA LYS A 248 -18.41 -8.48 13.16
C LYS A 248 -17.35 -7.41 12.87
N ALA A 249 -17.05 -6.55 13.83
CA ALA A 249 -16.02 -5.51 13.71
C ALA A 249 -14.62 -6.12 13.54
N HIS A 250 -14.27 -7.09 14.38
CA HIS A 250 -13.00 -7.83 14.30
C HIS A 250 -12.88 -8.62 12.99
N ASP A 251 -13.95 -9.31 12.56
CA ASP A 251 -13.94 -10.01 11.27
C ASP A 251 -13.83 -9.04 10.08
N THR A 252 -14.45 -7.86 10.18
CA THR A 252 -14.30 -6.80 9.18
C THR A 252 -12.85 -6.31 9.09
N PHE A 253 -12.18 -6.09 10.23
CA PHE A 253 -10.76 -5.72 10.24
C PHE A 253 -9.88 -6.84 9.68
N ARG A 254 -10.13 -8.10 10.06
CA ARG A 254 -9.43 -9.28 9.52
C ARG A 254 -9.57 -9.37 8.00
N LYS A 255 -10.73 -9.06 7.46
CA LYS A 255 -10.97 -9.02 6.01
C LYS A 255 -10.08 -7.98 5.30
N GLU A 256 -9.78 -6.85 5.93
CA GLU A 256 -8.89 -5.85 5.30
C GLU A 256 -7.44 -6.35 5.21
N ILE A 257 -6.97 -7.08 6.24
CA ILE A 257 -5.67 -7.76 6.16
C ILE A 257 -5.67 -8.81 5.04
N ALA A 258 -6.74 -9.60 4.95
CA ALA A 258 -6.89 -10.60 3.90
C ALA A 258 -7.02 -9.98 2.49
N TRP A 259 -7.58 -8.77 2.33
CA TRP A 259 -7.60 -8.05 1.04
C TRP A 259 -6.17 -7.72 0.55
N ARG A 260 -5.29 -7.25 1.44
CA ARG A 260 -3.88 -7.03 1.11
C ARG A 260 -3.21 -8.33 0.61
N GLU A 261 -3.49 -9.44 1.27
CA GLU A 261 -2.92 -10.74 0.90
C GLU A 261 -3.54 -11.32 -0.37
N PHE A 262 -4.83 -11.05 -0.62
CA PHE A 262 -5.49 -11.41 -1.87
C PHE A 262 -4.87 -10.69 -3.07
N TYR A 263 -4.63 -9.40 -2.97
CA TYR A 263 -4.00 -8.64 -4.05
C TYR A 263 -2.54 -9.08 -4.28
N ALA A 264 -1.81 -9.40 -3.22
CA ALA A 264 -0.48 -9.99 -3.35
C ALA A 264 -0.51 -11.37 -4.04
N ASP A 265 -1.50 -12.21 -3.73
CA ASP A 265 -1.70 -13.51 -4.40
C ASP A 265 -2.10 -13.34 -5.86
N VAL A 266 -2.95 -12.36 -6.18
CA VAL A 266 -3.31 -12.04 -7.57
C VAL A 266 -2.10 -11.59 -8.37
N LEU A 267 -1.29 -10.67 -7.82
CA LEU A 267 -0.07 -10.19 -8.48
C LEU A 267 0.94 -11.32 -8.67
N PHE A 268 1.15 -12.17 -7.67
CA PHE A 268 2.04 -13.33 -7.75
C PHE A 268 1.67 -14.27 -8.91
N ASN A 269 0.36 -14.53 -9.09
CA ASN A 269 -0.13 -15.40 -10.17
C ASN A 269 -0.26 -14.68 -11.53
N ASN A 270 -0.22 -13.34 -11.55
CA ASN A 270 -0.35 -12.51 -12.75
C ASN A 270 0.64 -11.34 -12.70
N PRO A 271 1.96 -11.59 -12.79
CA PRO A 271 3.00 -10.61 -12.43
C PRO A 271 3.02 -9.34 -13.28
N MET A 272 2.41 -9.36 -14.48
CA MET A 272 2.33 -8.18 -15.35
C MET A 272 1.17 -7.24 -14.99
N THR A 273 0.29 -7.61 -14.06
CA THR A 273 -0.86 -6.78 -13.68
C THR A 273 -0.51 -5.61 -12.76
N ASP A 274 0.74 -5.45 -12.41
CA ASP A 274 1.27 -4.21 -11.82
C ASP A 274 1.28 -3.03 -12.81
N ILE A 275 1.47 -3.31 -14.11
CA ILE A 275 1.56 -2.31 -15.17
C ILE A 275 0.53 -2.50 -16.30
N ASP A 276 -0.08 -3.67 -16.40
CA ASP A 276 -1.00 -4.03 -17.48
C ASP A 276 -2.38 -4.43 -16.92
N TYR A 277 -3.37 -4.46 -17.81
CA TYR A 277 -4.76 -4.78 -17.48
C TYR A 277 -4.94 -6.25 -17.09
N TYR A 278 -5.55 -6.51 -15.93
CA TYR A 278 -5.98 -7.87 -15.55
C TYR A 278 -7.04 -8.41 -16.53
N ALA A 279 -7.97 -7.55 -16.99
CA ALA A 279 -8.90 -7.85 -18.07
C ALA A 279 -8.46 -7.14 -19.35
N PRO A 280 -7.73 -7.79 -20.29
CA PRO A 280 -7.09 -7.15 -21.44
C PRO A 280 -8.04 -6.38 -22.37
N LYS A 281 -9.34 -6.74 -22.39
CA LYS A 281 -10.35 -6.08 -23.21
C LYS A 281 -10.48 -4.57 -22.91
N PHE A 282 -10.17 -4.14 -21.69
CA PHE A 282 -10.21 -2.73 -21.32
C PHE A 282 -9.11 -1.88 -21.98
N LYS A 283 -8.10 -2.48 -22.63
CA LYS A 283 -7.14 -1.78 -23.48
C LYS A 283 -7.80 -1.14 -24.72
N GLU A 284 -8.91 -1.71 -25.15
CA GLU A 284 -9.67 -1.23 -26.34
C GLU A 284 -10.60 -0.07 -25.99
N MET A 285 -10.77 0.26 -24.70
CA MET A 285 -11.59 1.40 -24.29
C MET A 285 -10.97 2.70 -24.79
N ARG A 286 -11.80 3.61 -25.25
CA ARG A 286 -11.37 4.94 -25.65
C ARG A 286 -11.05 5.76 -24.41
N TYR A 287 -9.78 6.13 -24.23
CA TYR A 287 -9.31 7.00 -23.16
C TYR A 287 -8.91 8.37 -23.69
N ASP A 288 -9.05 9.39 -22.85
CA ASP A 288 -8.62 10.75 -23.14
C ASP A 288 -7.15 10.95 -22.71
N LYS A 289 -6.55 12.04 -23.17
CA LYS A 289 -5.19 12.41 -22.76
C LYS A 289 -5.24 13.34 -21.55
N PRO A 290 -4.25 13.23 -20.63
CA PRO A 290 -4.13 14.15 -19.51
C PRO A 290 -4.10 15.62 -19.97
N GLY A 291 -4.97 16.44 -19.39
CA GLY A 291 -5.11 17.86 -19.71
C GLY A 291 -5.34 18.71 -18.46
N LYS A 292 -6.03 19.84 -18.62
CA LYS A 292 -6.31 20.77 -17.50
C LYS A 292 -7.11 20.13 -16.38
N GLN A 293 -8.06 19.25 -16.70
CA GLN A 293 -8.88 18.53 -15.72
C GLN A 293 -8.03 17.56 -14.87
N PHE A 294 -7.06 16.88 -15.51
CA PHE A 294 -6.12 16.04 -14.78
C PHE A 294 -5.24 16.86 -13.82
N LYS A 295 -4.74 18.02 -14.27
CA LYS A 295 -4.00 18.92 -13.40
C LYS A 295 -4.83 19.38 -12.20
N ALA A 296 -6.09 19.75 -12.43
CA ALA A 296 -7.02 20.12 -11.36
C ALA A 296 -7.26 18.96 -10.38
N TRP A 297 -7.40 17.72 -10.88
CA TRP A 297 -7.49 16.54 -10.03
C TRP A 297 -6.23 16.34 -9.18
N CYS A 298 -5.04 16.43 -9.77
CA CYS A 298 -3.77 16.34 -9.04
C CYS A 298 -3.65 17.38 -7.91
N GLU A 299 -4.17 18.60 -8.13
CA GLU A 299 -4.08 19.71 -7.19
C GLU A 299 -5.24 19.76 -6.16
N GLY A 300 -6.24 18.86 -6.26
CA GLY A 300 -7.46 18.93 -5.45
C GLY A 300 -8.26 20.19 -5.72
N LYS A 301 -8.51 20.50 -7.00
CA LYS A 301 -9.21 21.67 -7.52
C LYS A 301 -10.23 21.30 -8.62
N THR A 302 -10.88 20.15 -8.46
CA THR A 302 -11.85 19.65 -9.43
C THR A 302 -13.20 20.37 -9.39
N GLY A 303 -13.47 21.10 -8.29
CA GLY A 303 -14.78 21.67 -7.99
C GLY A 303 -15.76 20.65 -7.40
N TYR A 304 -15.28 19.46 -7.04
CA TYR A 304 -16.03 18.44 -6.30
C TYR A 304 -15.44 18.31 -4.89
N PRO A 305 -16.09 18.86 -3.85
CA PRO A 305 -15.49 19.05 -2.52
C PRO A 305 -14.91 17.79 -1.88
N PHE A 306 -15.61 16.65 -2.00
CA PHE A 306 -15.16 15.39 -1.42
C PHE A 306 -13.94 14.78 -2.17
N VAL A 307 -13.85 14.97 -3.50
CA VAL A 307 -12.69 14.62 -4.32
C VAL A 307 -11.50 15.51 -3.96
N ASP A 308 -11.72 16.81 -3.89
CA ASP A 308 -10.69 17.81 -3.62
C ASP A 308 -10.10 17.64 -2.23
N ALA A 309 -10.95 17.40 -1.21
CA ALA A 309 -10.52 17.10 0.14
C ALA A 309 -9.60 15.86 0.19
N ALA A 310 -9.95 14.81 -0.55
CA ALA A 310 -9.17 13.58 -0.60
C ALA A 310 -7.81 13.77 -1.27
N MET A 311 -7.76 14.48 -2.40
CA MET A 311 -6.50 14.77 -3.08
C MET A 311 -5.59 15.66 -2.24
N ARG A 312 -6.14 16.66 -1.55
CA ARG A 312 -5.38 17.50 -0.63
C ARG A 312 -4.89 16.75 0.60
N GLN A 313 -5.67 15.79 1.14
CA GLN A 313 -5.19 14.87 2.18
C GLN A 313 -3.96 14.09 1.69
N LEU A 314 -3.99 13.52 0.49
CA LEU A 314 -2.86 12.82 -0.09
C LEU A 314 -1.62 13.70 -0.19
N LEU A 315 -1.79 14.93 -0.66
CA LEU A 315 -0.67 15.88 -0.79
C LEU A 315 -0.08 16.28 0.57
N LEU A 316 -0.93 16.45 1.59
CA LEU A 316 -0.54 16.90 2.92
C LEU A 316 0.02 15.78 3.80
N GLU A 317 -0.59 14.59 3.76
CA GLU A 317 -0.29 13.49 4.70
C GLU A 317 0.49 12.33 4.07
N GLY A 318 0.65 12.30 2.73
CA GLY A 318 1.19 11.12 2.06
C GLY A 318 0.31 9.86 2.24
N TRP A 319 -0.93 10.07 2.69
CA TRP A 319 -1.91 9.04 2.97
C TRP A 319 -3.32 9.51 2.61
N MET A 320 -4.19 8.58 2.25
CA MET A 320 -5.58 8.89 1.94
C MET A 320 -6.48 7.80 2.51
N HIS A 321 -7.63 8.18 3.04
CA HIS A 321 -8.62 7.25 3.56
C HIS A 321 -9.14 6.31 2.45
N ASN A 322 -9.31 5.00 2.73
CA ASN A 322 -9.68 4.01 1.70
C ASN A 322 -10.98 4.38 0.94
N ARG A 323 -12.00 4.88 1.63
CA ARG A 323 -13.25 5.30 0.98
C ARG A 323 -13.01 6.38 -0.08
N THR A 324 -12.17 7.34 0.23
CA THR A 324 -11.89 8.45 -0.68
C THR A 324 -10.96 8.03 -1.83
N ARG A 325 -10.03 7.07 -1.63
CA ARG A 325 -9.23 6.48 -2.73
C ARG A 325 -10.13 5.92 -3.83
N MET A 326 -11.20 5.21 -3.44
CA MET A 326 -12.17 4.66 -4.42
C MET A 326 -12.91 5.76 -5.19
N VAL A 327 -13.28 6.85 -4.52
CA VAL A 327 -14.02 7.96 -5.13
C VAL A 327 -13.13 8.73 -6.11
N VAL A 328 -11.91 9.10 -5.71
CA VAL A 328 -11.00 9.87 -6.58
C VAL A 328 -10.49 9.04 -7.76
N ALA A 329 -10.31 7.73 -7.57
CA ALA A 329 -9.94 6.83 -8.66
C ALA A 329 -11.10 6.65 -9.65
N SER A 330 -12.34 6.50 -9.16
CA SER A 330 -13.53 6.48 -10.02
C SER A 330 -13.69 7.79 -10.80
N PHE A 331 -13.48 8.93 -10.16
CA PHE A 331 -13.55 10.23 -10.81
C PHE A 331 -12.52 10.34 -11.94
N LEU A 332 -11.25 9.96 -11.69
CA LEU A 332 -10.24 9.99 -12.75
C LEU A 332 -10.59 9.12 -13.95
N VAL A 333 -11.01 7.86 -13.70
CA VAL A 333 -11.22 6.90 -14.78
C VAL A 333 -12.55 7.10 -15.50
N LYS A 334 -13.59 7.56 -14.79
CA LYS A 334 -14.98 7.51 -15.28
C LYS A 334 -15.63 8.87 -15.49
N ASP A 335 -15.08 9.93 -14.91
CA ASP A 335 -15.51 11.31 -15.14
C ASP A 335 -14.48 12.08 -15.99
N LEU A 336 -13.18 11.78 -15.83
CA LEU A 336 -12.12 12.36 -16.66
C LEU A 336 -11.65 11.41 -17.78
N HIS A 337 -12.15 10.18 -17.82
CA HIS A 337 -11.89 9.16 -18.85
C HIS A 337 -10.41 8.86 -19.09
N LEU A 338 -9.58 8.94 -18.05
CA LEU A 338 -8.14 8.66 -18.15
C LEU A 338 -7.84 7.19 -17.79
N GLU A 339 -6.75 6.65 -18.36
CA GLU A 339 -6.28 5.32 -17.99
C GLU A 339 -5.91 5.24 -16.52
N TRP A 340 -6.20 4.11 -15.89
CA TRP A 340 -5.96 3.90 -14.47
C TRP A 340 -4.47 4.01 -14.09
N GLN A 341 -3.54 3.65 -15.00
CA GLN A 341 -2.10 3.73 -14.78
C GLN A 341 -1.63 5.16 -14.50
N ILE A 342 -2.31 6.16 -15.07
CA ILE A 342 -1.97 7.58 -14.85
C ILE A 342 -2.22 7.96 -13.39
N GLY A 343 -3.36 7.54 -12.85
CA GLY A 343 -3.68 7.80 -11.44
C GLY A 343 -2.90 6.91 -10.47
N GLU A 344 -2.67 5.64 -10.85
CA GLU A 344 -1.82 4.71 -10.12
C GLU A 344 -0.42 5.30 -9.91
N ARG A 345 0.21 5.82 -10.97
CA ARG A 345 1.52 6.45 -10.91
C ARG A 345 1.52 7.69 -10.01
N PHE A 346 0.48 8.54 -10.11
CA PHE A 346 0.35 9.69 -9.23
C PHE A 346 0.26 9.28 -7.76
N PHE A 347 -0.44 8.17 -7.45
CA PHE A 347 -0.49 7.62 -6.11
C PHE A 347 0.88 7.06 -5.68
N ALA A 348 1.60 6.38 -6.55
CA ALA A 348 2.94 5.87 -6.27
C ALA A 348 3.91 7.00 -5.88
N ASP A 349 3.81 8.15 -6.55
CA ASP A 349 4.67 9.32 -6.28
C ASP A 349 4.33 10.04 -4.97
N HIS A 350 3.12 9.86 -4.41
CA HIS A 350 2.63 10.65 -3.27
C HIS A 350 2.34 9.84 -2.00
N LEU A 351 2.06 8.53 -2.12
CA LEU A 351 1.71 7.68 -0.98
C LEU A 351 2.94 7.17 -0.22
N VAL A 352 2.98 7.33 1.08
CA VAL A 352 3.97 6.68 1.95
C VAL A 352 3.64 5.20 2.16
N ASP A 353 2.39 4.79 2.01
CA ASP A 353 1.95 3.40 2.09
C ASP A 353 1.86 2.70 0.73
N TYR A 354 2.55 3.23 -0.30
CA TYR A 354 2.54 2.64 -1.63
C TYR A 354 2.97 1.18 -1.61
N ASP A 355 2.04 0.30 -1.95
CA ASP A 355 2.23 -1.14 -2.10
C ASP A 355 1.77 -1.53 -3.51
N VAL A 356 2.67 -2.08 -4.31
CA VAL A 356 2.44 -2.36 -5.75
C VAL A 356 1.16 -3.17 -5.97
N ALA A 357 1.01 -4.28 -5.21
CA ALA A 357 -0.15 -5.15 -5.37
C ALA A 357 -1.45 -4.45 -5.01
N SER A 358 -1.48 -3.77 -3.86
CA SER A 358 -2.69 -3.10 -3.36
C SER A 358 -3.06 -1.89 -4.22
N ASN A 359 -2.07 -1.11 -4.69
CA ASN A 359 -2.32 0.08 -5.49
C ASN A 359 -2.81 -0.31 -6.89
N ALA A 360 -2.06 -1.13 -7.64
CA ALA A 360 -2.44 -1.52 -9.00
C ALA A 360 -3.80 -2.22 -9.05
N HIS A 361 -4.05 -3.18 -8.14
CA HIS A 361 -5.33 -3.89 -8.14
C HIS A 361 -6.49 -3.08 -7.57
N GLY A 362 -6.24 -2.16 -6.63
CA GLY A 362 -7.24 -1.19 -6.15
C GLY A 362 -7.71 -0.25 -7.26
N TRP A 363 -6.76 0.27 -8.07
CA TRP A 363 -7.06 1.07 -9.25
C TRP A 363 -7.84 0.28 -10.31
N GLN A 364 -7.41 -0.93 -10.64
CA GLN A 364 -8.08 -1.79 -11.61
C GLN A 364 -9.47 -2.23 -11.13
N TRP A 365 -9.64 -2.52 -9.82
CA TRP A 365 -10.94 -2.81 -9.25
C TRP A 365 -11.91 -1.63 -9.45
N THR A 366 -11.44 -0.40 -9.16
CA THR A 366 -12.23 0.82 -9.36
C THR A 366 -12.51 1.08 -10.83
N ALA A 367 -11.53 0.86 -11.72
CA ALA A 367 -11.68 0.99 -13.17
C ALA A 367 -12.67 -0.03 -13.76
N GLY A 368 -12.88 -1.17 -13.08
CA GLY A 368 -13.76 -2.25 -13.53
C GLY A 368 -13.06 -3.30 -14.38
N CYS A 369 -11.74 -3.21 -14.54
CA CYS A 369 -10.89 -4.15 -15.29
C CYS A 369 -10.09 -5.12 -14.40
N GLY A 370 -10.20 -5.01 -13.08
CA GLY A 370 -9.46 -5.82 -12.12
C GLY A 370 -10.13 -7.14 -11.78
N THR A 371 -9.43 -7.91 -10.94
CA THR A 371 -9.98 -9.10 -10.27
C THR A 371 -11.10 -8.70 -9.32
N ASP A 372 -12.06 -9.61 -9.09
CA ASP A 372 -13.23 -9.35 -8.20
C ASP A 372 -13.99 -8.06 -8.55
N ALA A 373 -13.86 -7.57 -9.78
CA ALA A 373 -14.63 -6.43 -10.24
C ALA A 373 -16.11 -6.75 -10.11
N SER A 374 -16.85 -5.78 -9.58
CA SER A 374 -18.31 -5.92 -9.41
C SER A 374 -18.96 -6.38 -10.74
N PRO A 375 -19.98 -7.24 -10.70
CA PRO A 375 -20.74 -7.63 -11.90
C PRO A 375 -21.35 -6.40 -12.63
N TYR A 376 -21.41 -5.27 -11.95
CA TYR A 376 -21.84 -3.99 -12.51
C TYR A 376 -20.67 -3.02 -12.58
N TYR A 377 -20.51 -2.35 -13.72
CA TYR A 377 -19.57 -1.22 -13.89
C TYR A 377 -20.03 -0.07 -12.99
N ARG A 378 -19.46 -0.01 -11.79
CA ARG A 378 -19.89 0.93 -10.75
C ARG A 378 -19.21 2.29 -10.98
N ILE A 379 -20.00 3.33 -11.18
CA ILE A 379 -19.56 4.73 -11.21
C ILE A 379 -19.96 5.36 -9.89
N PHE A 380 -18.98 5.85 -9.12
CA PHE A 380 -19.29 6.53 -7.86
C PHE A 380 -19.70 7.97 -8.14
N ASN A 381 -20.89 8.37 -7.65
CA ASN A 381 -21.27 9.76 -7.67
C ASN A 381 -20.50 10.49 -6.54
N PRO A 382 -19.59 11.43 -6.84
CA PRO A 382 -18.75 12.07 -5.83
C PRO A 382 -19.55 12.91 -4.83
N ILE A 383 -20.68 13.47 -5.25
CA ILE A 383 -21.60 14.26 -4.40
C ILE A 383 -22.26 13.35 -3.37
N GLU A 384 -22.91 12.27 -3.83
CA GLU A 384 -23.60 11.32 -2.97
C GLU A 384 -22.63 10.56 -2.04
N GLN A 385 -21.38 10.33 -2.47
CA GLN A 385 -20.36 9.77 -1.59
C GLN A 385 -19.98 10.76 -0.48
N GLY A 386 -19.85 12.05 -0.79
CA GLY A 386 -19.63 13.11 0.20
C GLY A 386 -20.78 13.18 1.20
N LYS A 387 -22.02 13.36 0.75
CA LYS A 387 -23.21 13.42 1.60
C LYS A 387 -23.37 12.21 2.51
N ARG A 388 -23.00 11.01 2.04
CA ARG A 388 -23.14 9.76 2.79
C ARG A 388 -22.01 9.53 3.81
N PHE A 389 -20.77 9.87 3.49
CA PHE A 389 -19.59 9.49 4.28
C PHE A 389 -18.86 10.67 4.95
N ASP A 390 -19.40 11.87 4.77
CA ASP A 390 -18.99 13.09 5.43
C ASP A 390 -20.21 14.02 5.58
N GLU A 391 -21.32 13.51 6.13
CA GLU A 391 -22.63 14.16 6.18
C GLU A 391 -22.54 15.62 6.66
N ASN A 392 -21.75 15.87 7.70
CA ASN A 392 -21.56 17.20 8.26
C ASN A 392 -20.57 18.07 7.49
N GLY A 393 -19.79 17.49 6.54
CA GLY A 393 -18.74 18.19 5.81
C GLY A 393 -17.45 18.43 6.63
N ASP A 394 -17.24 17.68 7.71
CA ASP A 394 -16.07 17.87 8.59
C ASP A 394 -14.75 17.49 7.91
N TYR A 395 -14.76 16.44 7.09
CA TYR A 395 -13.62 16.06 6.28
C TYR A 395 -13.33 17.10 5.20
N ILE A 396 -14.36 17.57 4.51
CA ILE A 396 -14.24 18.64 3.50
C ILE A 396 -13.65 19.89 4.15
N ARG A 397 -14.20 20.38 5.29
CA ARG A 397 -13.69 21.58 5.97
C ARG A 397 -12.23 21.47 6.39
N ARG A 398 -11.78 20.26 6.77
CA ARG A 398 -10.42 20.01 7.19
C ARG A 398 -9.41 20.26 6.07
N TYR A 399 -9.74 19.87 4.84
CA TYR A 399 -8.80 19.91 3.71
C TYR A 399 -9.14 20.95 2.65
N VAL A 400 -10.34 21.53 2.70
CA VAL A 400 -10.83 22.58 1.78
C VAL A 400 -11.31 23.78 2.58
N PRO A 401 -10.39 24.57 3.16
CA PRO A 401 -10.73 25.70 4.02
C PRO A 401 -11.57 26.78 3.32
N GLU A 402 -11.52 26.86 1.99
CA GLU A 402 -12.33 27.76 1.17
C GLU A 402 -13.85 27.50 1.35
N LEU A 403 -14.24 26.29 1.74
CA LEU A 403 -15.63 25.90 1.97
C LEU A 403 -16.03 25.85 3.44
N ALA A 404 -15.13 26.19 4.37
CA ALA A 404 -15.36 26.05 5.81
C ALA A 404 -16.53 26.91 6.34
N HIS A 405 -16.91 27.95 5.62
CA HIS A 405 -18.02 28.87 5.97
C HIS A 405 -19.40 28.31 5.61
N LEU A 406 -19.48 27.29 4.78
CA LEU A 406 -20.76 26.70 4.34
C LEU A 406 -21.33 25.75 5.40
N SER A 407 -22.67 25.66 5.45
CA SER A 407 -23.36 24.67 6.27
C SER A 407 -23.17 23.24 5.77
N ALA A 408 -23.57 22.25 6.55
CA ALA A 408 -23.52 20.84 6.15
C ALA A 408 -24.32 20.54 4.87
N SER A 409 -25.44 21.20 4.68
CA SER A 409 -26.30 21.03 3.48
C SER A 409 -25.73 21.70 2.22
N GLU A 410 -24.89 22.72 2.37
CA GLU A 410 -24.34 23.52 1.26
C GLU A 410 -22.97 23.02 0.78
N ILE A 411 -22.16 22.52 1.70
CA ILE A 411 -20.75 22.22 1.47
C ILE A 411 -20.49 21.15 0.39
N HIS A 412 -21.45 20.25 0.15
CA HIS A 412 -21.32 19.18 -0.85
C HIS A 412 -21.62 19.64 -2.29
N GLU A 413 -22.43 20.72 -2.43
CA GLU A 413 -22.82 21.28 -3.72
C GLU A 413 -22.75 22.81 -3.72
N PRO A 414 -21.56 23.39 -3.48
CA PRO A 414 -21.38 24.83 -3.30
C PRO A 414 -21.88 25.66 -4.50
N TRP A 415 -21.89 25.09 -5.71
CA TRP A 415 -22.42 25.74 -6.92
C TRP A 415 -23.91 26.06 -6.90
N LEU A 416 -24.68 25.52 -5.98
CA LEU A 416 -26.10 25.81 -5.83
C LEU A 416 -26.37 27.03 -4.93
N PHE A 417 -25.34 27.60 -4.29
CA PHE A 417 -25.48 28.63 -3.28
C PHE A 417 -24.67 29.89 -3.65
N LEU A 418 -25.22 31.04 -3.28
CA LEU A 418 -24.63 32.35 -3.63
C LEU A 418 -23.20 32.50 -3.09
N ASP A 419 -22.94 32.01 -1.88
CA ASP A 419 -21.64 32.11 -1.21
C ASP A 419 -20.69 30.96 -1.53
N GLY A 420 -21.10 29.99 -2.34
CA GLY A 420 -20.35 28.78 -2.61
C GLY A 420 -18.96 29.01 -3.18
N TYR A 421 -18.78 30.09 -3.95
CA TYR A 421 -17.49 30.49 -4.53
C TYR A 421 -16.87 31.74 -3.89
N SER A 422 -17.50 32.28 -2.85
CA SER A 422 -17.10 33.58 -2.26
C SER A 422 -15.68 33.62 -1.68
N LYS A 423 -15.10 32.44 -1.37
CA LYS A 423 -13.74 32.28 -0.85
C LYS A 423 -12.76 31.68 -1.87
N GLY A 424 -13.12 31.68 -3.16
CA GLY A 424 -12.22 31.27 -4.24
C GLY A 424 -12.15 29.76 -4.48
N TYR A 425 -13.15 29.00 -4.03
CA TYR A 425 -13.27 27.59 -4.41
C TYR A 425 -13.51 27.47 -5.93
N PRO A 426 -12.89 26.51 -6.65
CA PRO A 426 -12.99 26.43 -8.11
C PRO A 426 -14.36 25.89 -8.57
N GLU A 427 -14.74 26.26 -9.79
CA GLU A 427 -15.87 25.66 -10.50
C GLU A 427 -15.59 24.19 -10.86
N ARG A 428 -16.67 23.44 -11.09
CA ARG A 428 -16.57 22.03 -11.51
C ARG A 428 -15.91 21.91 -12.89
N VAL A 429 -14.91 21.04 -12.97
CA VAL A 429 -14.15 20.79 -14.22
C VAL A 429 -14.92 19.97 -15.26
N VAL A 430 -15.94 19.22 -14.82
CA VAL A 430 -16.85 18.41 -15.65
C VAL A 430 -18.24 18.37 -15.00
N ASP A 431 -19.24 17.93 -15.75
CA ASP A 431 -20.57 17.60 -15.21
C ASP A 431 -20.69 16.08 -15.03
N HIS A 432 -20.76 15.61 -13.78
CA HIS A 432 -20.78 14.18 -13.46
C HIS A 432 -21.92 13.40 -14.15
N ALA A 433 -23.11 14.01 -14.31
CA ALA A 433 -24.24 13.31 -14.92
C ALA A 433 -23.97 13.04 -16.42
N THR A 434 -23.38 13.99 -17.11
CA THR A 434 -22.94 13.87 -18.51
C THR A 434 -21.82 12.83 -18.65
N GLU A 435 -20.77 12.94 -17.83
CA GLU A 435 -19.62 12.04 -17.93
C GLU A 435 -19.95 10.60 -17.55
N ARG A 436 -20.89 10.41 -16.62
CA ARG A 436 -21.41 9.08 -16.31
C ARG A 436 -22.04 8.39 -17.52
N LEU A 437 -22.80 9.13 -18.35
CA LEU A 437 -23.40 8.58 -19.56
C LEU A 437 -22.33 8.27 -20.61
N GLU A 438 -21.35 9.15 -20.78
CA GLU A 438 -20.21 8.93 -21.69
C GLU A 438 -19.40 7.70 -21.25
N SER A 439 -19.10 7.54 -19.97
CA SER A 439 -18.39 6.38 -19.43
C SER A 439 -19.12 5.07 -19.73
N LEU A 440 -20.46 5.05 -19.61
CA LEU A 440 -21.27 3.89 -19.96
C LEU A 440 -21.29 3.62 -21.46
N ALA A 441 -21.29 4.67 -22.29
CA ALA A 441 -21.21 4.53 -23.75
C ALA A 441 -19.88 3.90 -24.17
N ARG A 442 -18.76 4.40 -23.66
CA ARG A 442 -17.41 3.83 -23.89
C ARG A 442 -17.31 2.36 -23.46
N LEU A 443 -17.94 1.99 -22.34
CA LEU A 443 -18.00 0.59 -21.93
C LEU A 443 -18.81 -0.26 -22.92
N GLN A 444 -19.89 0.26 -23.49
CA GLN A 444 -20.67 -0.46 -24.49
C GLN A 444 -19.90 -0.64 -25.80
N GLU A 445 -19.11 0.34 -26.22
CA GLU A 445 -18.21 0.24 -27.40
C GLU A 445 -17.37 -1.05 -27.31
N ILE A 446 -16.65 -1.26 -26.22
CA ILE A 446 -15.79 -2.45 -26.05
C ILE A 446 -16.58 -3.76 -25.84
N LYS A 447 -17.87 -3.71 -25.46
CA LYS A 447 -18.72 -4.91 -25.31
C LYS A 447 -19.33 -5.35 -26.65
N ALA A 448 -19.61 -4.39 -27.53
CA ALA A 448 -20.27 -4.64 -28.81
C ALA A 448 -19.39 -5.42 -29.80
N ASP A 449 -18.06 -5.35 -29.68
CA ASP A 449 -17.08 -6.04 -30.53
C ASP A 449 -16.97 -7.55 -30.28
N LYS A 450 -17.93 -8.21 -29.63
CA LYS A 450 -18.07 -9.65 -29.75
C LYS A 450 -18.74 -9.97 -31.09
N PRO A 451 -18.09 -10.67 -32.03
CA PRO A 451 -18.83 -11.25 -33.13
C PRO A 451 -19.92 -12.15 -32.54
N LEU A 452 -21.17 -11.89 -32.90
CA LEU A 452 -22.29 -12.78 -32.64
C LEU A 452 -21.87 -14.13 -33.21
N GLY A 453 -21.51 -15.10 -32.34
CA GLY A 453 -21.23 -16.45 -32.75
C GLY A 453 -22.47 -16.99 -33.47
N PRO A 454 -22.31 -17.91 -34.46
CA PRO A 454 -23.40 -18.36 -35.32
C PRO A 454 -24.46 -19.22 -34.60
N HIS A 455 -24.60 -19.15 -33.29
CA HIS A 455 -25.65 -19.82 -32.51
C HIS A 455 -26.09 -18.92 -31.36
N ALA A 456 -27.13 -18.13 -31.60
CA ALA A 456 -28.02 -17.60 -30.58
C ALA A 456 -29.30 -18.43 -30.58
#